data_397510c663a583d7ead3b6b7b3cd39fa
#
_entry.id   397510c663a583d7ead3b6b7b3cd39fa
#
_cell.length_a   1.000
_cell.length_b   1.000
_cell.length_c   1.000
_cell.angle_alpha   90.00
_cell.angle_beta   90.00
_cell.angle_gamma   90.00
#
_symmetry.space_group_name_H-M   'P 1'
#
loop_
_entity.id
_entity.type
_entity.pdbx_description
1 polymer ?
#
loop_
_entity_poly.entity_id
_entity_poly.type
_entity_poly.pdbx_seq_one_letter_code
_entity_poly.pdbx_strand_id
1 'polypeptide(L)'
;MKRIFVLFCLIFVSFFSFAQPKVKNVIFLIGDGMGLAQSYAAYLQNGERLCFYEFPYTGLSITTCADRKVTDSGAGGTALAIGHKTTYQTIGLDEKGNPHLSLLKHAKQMGKSTAVICTSSITHATPASFIANVKNREQ
;
A
#
# COMPACT_ATOMS: atom_id res chain seq x y z
N MET A 1 5.30 0.03 53.29
CA MET A 1 4.11 -0.59 52.67
C MET A 1 3.61 0.18 51.45
N LYS A 2 3.30 1.49 51.49
CA LYS A 2 2.79 2.26 50.34
C LYS A 2 3.73 2.25 49.10
N ARG A 3 5.06 2.34 49.31
CA ARG A 3 6.04 2.33 48.19
C ARG A 3 6.12 0.97 47.47
N ILE A 4 5.99 -0.13 48.23
CA ILE A 4 5.99 -1.50 47.68
C ILE A 4 4.70 -1.74 46.87
N PHE A 5 3.56 -1.23 47.36
CA PHE A 5 2.29 -1.32 46.65
C PHE A 5 2.30 -0.57 45.31
N VAL A 6 2.87 0.65 45.29
CA VAL A 6 3.03 1.43 44.05
C VAL A 6 3.95 0.71 43.06
N LEU A 7 5.05 0.11 43.52
CA LEU A 7 5.94 -0.66 42.63
C LEU A 7 5.23 -1.89 42.07
N PHE A 8 4.40 -2.56 42.87
CA PHE A 8 3.63 -3.71 42.42
C PHE A 8 2.57 -3.33 41.38
N CYS A 9 1.89 -2.19 41.56
CA CYS A 9 0.95 -1.67 40.59
C CYS A 9 1.65 -1.25 39.26
N LEU A 10 2.83 -0.65 39.32
CA LEU A 10 3.60 -0.29 38.14
C LEU A 10 4.08 -1.52 37.34
N ILE A 11 4.52 -2.57 38.04
CA ILE A 11 4.89 -3.84 37.43
C ILE A 11 3.66 -4.51 36.79
N PHE A 12 2.50 -4.48 37.46
CA PHE A 12 1.27 -5.10 36.96
C PHE A 12 0.75 -4.39 35.70
N VAL A 13 0.86 -3.05 35.61
CA VAL A 13 0.49 -2.27 34.41
C VAL A 13 1.40 -2.62 33.22
N SER A 14 2.68 -2.94 33.46
CA SER A 14 3.62 -3.33 32.41
C SER A 14 3.28 -4.68 31.75
N PHE A 15 2.56 -5.56 32.43
CA PHE A 15 2.11 -6.86 31.88
C PHE A 15 0.90 -6.76 30.96
N PHE A 16 0.19 -5.62 30.96
CA PHE A 16 -0.90 -5.37 30.02
C PHE A 16 -0.44 -4.67 28.72
N SER A 17 0.80 -4.88 28.30
CA SER A 17 1.16 -4.62 26.91
C SER A 17 0.32 -5.52 26.02
N PHE A 18 -0.79 -5.00 25.52
CA PHE A 18 -1.60 -5.69 24.52
C PHE A 18 -0.72 -5.92 23.30
N ALA A 19 -0.16 -7.11 23.17
CA ALA A 19 0.51 -7.51 21.95
C ALA A 19 -0.54 -7.47 20.85
N GLN A 20 -0.44 -6.47 19.98
CA GLN A 20 -1.34 -6.39 18.83
C GLN A 20 -1.22 -7.69 18.04
N PRO A 21 -2.34 -8.25 17.58
CA PRO A 21 -2.31 -9.49 16.82
C PRO A 21 -1.40 -9.27 15.58
N LYS A 22 -0.38 -10.11 15.46
CA LYS A 22 0.56 -10.05 14.35
C LYS A 22 -0.19 -10.28 13.04
N VAL A 23 -0.16 -9.30 12.15
CA VAL A 23 -0.74 -9.42 10.80
C VAL A 23 -0.09 -10.59 10.07
N LYS A 24 -0.90 -11.57 9.67
CA LYS A 24 -0.43 -12.78 8.99
C LYS A 24 -0.49 -12.65 7.48
N ASN A 25 -1.56 -12.04 6.96
CA ASN A 25 -1.84 -11.91 5.54
C ASN A 25 -2.18 -10.45 5.22
N VAL A 26 -1.84 -10.02 4.01
CA VAL A 26 -2.19 -8.69 3.47
C VAL A 26 -2.82 -8.91 2.10
N ILE A 27 -3.99 -8.35 1.88
CA ILE A 27 -4.62 -8.22 0.57
C ILE A 27 -4.60 -6.74 0.22
N PHE A 28 -3.88 -6.40 -0.85
CA PHE A 28 -3.72 -5.03 -1.29
C PHE A 28 -4.52 -4.82 -2.59
N LEU A 29 -5.55 -3.98 -2.54
CA LEU A 29 -6.45 -3.70 -3.65
C LEU A 29 -6.16 -2.31 -4.21
N ILE A 30 -5.94 -2.22 -5.51
CA ILE A 30 -5.66 -0.96 -6.21
C ILE A 30 -6.73 -0.73 -7.27
N GLY A 31 -7.51 0.34 -7.11
CA GLY A 31 -8.38 0.86 -8.15
C GLY A 31 -7.59 1.83 -9.04
N ASP A 32 -7.09 1.34 -10.18
CA ASP A 32 -6.29 2.15 -11.09
C ASP A 32 -7.16 3.25 -11.74
N GLY A 33 -6.72 4.51 -11.56
CA GLY A 33 -7.47 5.69 -11.99
C GLY A 33 -8.79 5.93 -11.24
N MET A 34 -9.09 5.14 -10.22
CA MET A 34 -10.32 5.26 -9.44
C MET A 34 -10.24 6.42 -8.45
N GLY A 35 -10.85 7.54 -8.80
CA GLY A 35 -11.02 8.69 -7.92
C GLY A 35 -12.38 8.68 -7.20
N LEU A 36 -12.65 9.74 -6.43
CA LEU A 36 -13.91 9.89 -5.69
C LEU A 36 -15.13 9.87 -6.60
N ALA A 37 -15.05 10.47 -7.78
CA ALA A 37 -16.16 10.51 -8.73
C ALA A 37 -16.52 9.11 -9.25
N GLN A 38 -15.53 8.28 -9.57
CA GLN A 38 -15.74 6.92 -10.03
C GLN A 38 -16.31 6.04 -8.92
N SER A 39 -15.78 6.16 -7.70
CA SER A 39 -16.31 5.39 -6.57
C SER A 39 -17.73 5.83 -6.19
N TYR A 40 -18.05 7.13 -6.27
CA TYR A 40 -19.39 7.62 -6.01
C TYR A 40 -20.41 7.19 -7.09
N ALA A 41 -19.99 7.23 -8.37
CA ALA A 41 -20.83 6.72 -9.45
C ALA A 41 -21.14 5.22 -9.27
N ALA A 42 -20.14 4.43 -8.89
CA ALA A 42 -20.34 3.01 -8.58
C ALA A 42 -21.24 2.79 -7.37
N TYR A 43 -21.12 3.61 -6.34
CA TYR A 43 -21.99 3.59 -5.16
C TYR A 43 -23.46 3.80 -5.53
N LEU A 44 -23.77 4.84 -6.31
CA LEU A 44 -25.12 5.10 -6.77
C LEU A 44 -25.66 3.96 -7.66
N GLN A 45 -24.85 3.46 -8.57
CA GLN A 45 -25.24 2.37 -9.49
C GLN A 45 -25.48 1.06 -8.74
N ASN A 46 -24.80 0.81 -7.64
CA ASN A 46 -24.91 -0.42 -6.85
C ASN A 46 -25.90 -0.30 -5.66
N GLY A 47 -26.90 0.55 -5.78
CA GLY A 47 -27.94 0.72 -4.74
C GLY A 47 -27.39 1.29 -3.43
N GLU A 48 -26.51 2.26 -3.53
CA GLU A 48 -25.89 2.98 -2.41
C GLU A 48 -25.05 2.06 -1.49
N ARG A 49 -24.39 1.05 -2.06
CA ARG A 49 -23.55 0.11 -1.32
C ARG A 49 -22.24 -0.18 -2.05
N LEU A 50 -21.13 -0.04 -1.31
CA LEU A 50 -19.79 -0.50 -1.74
C LEU A 50 -19.08 -1.08 -0.52
N CYS A 51 -18.63 -2.32 -0.60
CA CYS A 51 -17.99 -3.01 0.53
C CYS A 51 -16.78 -2.28 1.09
N PHE A 52 -16.01 -1.58 0.26
CA PHE A 52 -14.83 -0.84 0.74
C PHE A 52 -15.18 0.46 1.48
N TYR A 53 -16.42 0.97 1.40
CA TYR A 53 -16.90 2.05 2.26
C TYR A 53 -17.20 1.59 3.70
N GLU A 54 -17.31 0.29 3.91
CA GLU A 54 -17.51 -0.31 5.22
C GLU A 54 -16.18 -0.59 5.96
N PHE A 55 -15.02 -0.28 5.35
CA PHE A 55 -13.73 -0.45 6.01
C PHE A 55 -13.60 0.49 7.21
N PRO A 56 -13.09 -0.02 8.35
CA PRO A 56 -13.06 0.73 9.61
C PRO A 56 -12.08 1.89 9.62
N TYR A 57 -11.17 1.95 8.66
CA TYR A 57 -10.15 3.00 8.56
C TYR A 57 -10.14 3.61 7.18
N THR A 58 -10.08 4.94 7.14
CA THR A 58 -9.97 5.73 5.91
C THR A 58 -8.78 6.66 6.01
N GLY A 59 -8.06 6.84 4.91
CA GLY A 59 -6.95 7.77 4.80
C GLY A 59 -7.00 8.54 3.49
N LEU A 60 -6.24 9.61 3.42
CA LEU A 60 -6.02 10.40 2.22
C LEU A 60 -4.55 10.31 1.81
N SER A 61 -4.29 10.29 0.52
CA SER A 61 -2.94 10.28 -0.03
C SER A 61 -2.77 11.36 -1.10
N ILE A 62 -1.55 11.89 -1.21
CA ILE A 62 -1.16 12.79 -2.28
C ILE A 62 -0.48 11.96 -3.35
N THR A 63 -1.10 11.90 -4.52
CA THR A 63 -0.70 11.00 -5.62
C THR A 63 0.28 11.62 -6.63
N THR A 64 0.81 12.83 -6.38
CA THR A 64 1.77 13.48 -7.29
C THR A 64 3.03 12.65 -7.49
N CYS A 65 3.58 12.64 -8.71
CA CYS A 65 4.93 12.13 -8.98
C CYS A 65 6.01 13.02 -8.34
N ALA A 66 7.27 12.59 -8.40
CA ALA A 66 8.40 13.41 -7.98
C ALA A 66 8.63 14.62 -8.89
N ASP A 67 8.37 14.47 -10.20
CA ASP A 67 8.62 15.47 -11.24
C ASP A 67 7.35 16.18 -11.76
N ARG A 68 6.14 15.74 -11.38
CA ARG A 68 4.88 16.28 -11.89
C ARG A 68 3.77 16.30 -10.85
N LYS A 69 2.82 17.23 -11.03
CA LYS A 69 1.61 17.32 -10.17
C LYS A 69 0.60 16.21 -10.44
N VAL A 70 0.61 15.63 -11.64
CA VAL A 70 -0.28 14.51 -12.03
C VAL A 70 0.55 13.27 -12.19
N THR A 71 0.12 12.18 -11.59
CA THR A 71 0.75 10.86 -11.69
C THR A 71 0.23 10.08 -12.90
N ASP A 72 0.93 9.01 -13.25
CA ASP A 72 0.43 7.90 -14.06
C ASP A 72 0.43 6.60 -13.25
N SER A 73 -0.06 5.52 -13.83
CA SER A 73 -0.08 4.19 -13.18
C SER A 73 1.33 3.68 -12.87
N GLY A 74 2.34 4.04 -13.67
CA GLY A 74 3.72 3.66 -13.44
C GLY A 74 4.27 4.27 -12.16
N ALA A 75 4.24 5.59 -12.04
CA ALA A 75 4.73 6.28 -10.86
C ALA A 75 3.85 6.04 -9.64
N GLY A 76 2.52 6.04 -9.78
CA GLY A 76 1.59 5.76 -8.70
C GLY A 76 1.71 4.33 -8.18
N GLY A 77 1.73 3.34 -9.06
CA GLY A 77 1.93 1.93 -8.72
C GLY A 77 3.29 1.69 -8.06
N THR A 78 4.35 2.32 -8.57
CA THR A 78 5.68 2.26 -7.98
C THR A 78 5.69 2.82 -6.55
N ALA A 79 5.10 3.99 -6.32
CA ALA A 79 5.02 4.56 -4.97
C ALA A 79 4.32 3.63 -3.98
N LEU A 80 3.24 2.96 -4.41
CA LEU A 80 2.55 1.95 -3.61
C LEU A 80 3.40 0.67 -3.40
N ALA A 81 4.15 0.27 -4.41
CA ALA A 81 4.93 -0.97 -4.37
C ALA A 81 6.20 -0.87 -3.53
N ILE A 82 6.94 0.25 -3.61
CA ILE A 82 8.26 0.41 -2.98
C ILE A 82 8.30 1.45 -1.85
N GLY A 83 7.21 2.20 -1.62
CA GLY A 83 7.15 3.23 -0.58
C GLY A 83 7.91 4.53 -0.92
N HIS A 84 8.37 4.71 -2.15
CA HIS A 84 9.10 5.88 -2.63
C HIS A 84 8.42 6.50 -3.83
N LYS A 85 8.34 7.84 -3.88
CA LYS A 85 7.93 8.54 -5.10
C LYS A 85 8.99 8.34 -6.18
N THR A 86 8.51 8.35 -7.42
CA THR A 86 9.34 8.26 -8.63
C THR A 86 8.90 9.27 -9.67
N THR A 87 9.63 9.36 -10.76
CA THR A 87 9.30 10.18 -11.92
C THR A 87 8.22 9.52 -12.77
N TYR A 88 7.53 10.32 -13.55
CA TYR A 88 6.45 9.88 -14.43
C TYR A 88 6.89 8.73 -15.35
N GLN A 89 6.03 7.72 -15.54
CA GLN A 89 6.26 6.49 -16.31
C GLN A 89 7.32 5.51 -15.77
N THR A 90 7.96 5.81 -14.66
CA THR A 90 8.98 4.93 -14.08
C THR A 90 8.35 3.79 -13.28
N ILE A 91 8.91 2.59 -13.39
CA ILE A 91 8.46 1.36 -12.74
C ILE A 91 9.54 0.86 -11.76
N GLY A 92 9.18 0.70 -10.48
CA GLY A 92 10.00 0.02 -9.47
C GLY A 92 11.33 0.69 -9.10
N LEU A 93 11.57 1.92 -9.54
CA LEU A 93 12.76 2.72 -9.23
C LEU A 93 12.33 3.97 -8.45
N ASP A 94 13.18 4.50 -7.58
CA ASP A 94 12.98 5.80 -6.95
C ASP A 94 13.24 6.97 -7.92
N GLU A 95 13.09 8.20 -7.45
CA GLU A 95 13.33 9.43 -8.24
C GLU A 95 14.78 9.59 -8.74
N LYS A 96 15.72 8.89 -8.09
CA LYS A 96 17.16 8.87 -8.47
C LYS A 96 17.49 7.71 -9.39
N GLY A 97 16.52 6.85 -9.69
CA GLY A 97 16.71 5.66 -10.53
C GLY A 97 17.25 4.44 -9.79
N ASN A 98 17.25 4.42 -8.46
CA ASN A 98 17.68 3.28 -7.68
C ASN A 98 16.54 2.27 -7.52
N PRO A 99 16.79 0.97 -7.67
CA PRO A 99 15.80 -0.06 -7.41
C PRO A 99 15.59 -0.27 -5.90
N HIS A 100 14.35 -0.49 -5.51
CA HIS A 100 13.97 -0.88 -4.16
C HIS A 100 13.19 -2.19 -4.16
N LEU A 101 13.22 -2.90 -3.02
CA LEU A 101 12.37 -4.07 -2.83
C LEU A 101 10.90 -3.65 -2.78
N SER A 102 10.09 -4.21 -3.65
CA SER A 102 8.65 -4.03 -3.56
C SER A 102 8.08 -4.77 -2.34
N LEU A 103 6.91 -4.33 -1.89
CA LEU A 103 6.15 -4.99 -0.82
C LEU A 103 6.02 -6.51 -1.09
N LEU A 104 5.76 -6.89 -2.34
CA LEU A 104 5.66 -8.29 -2.77
C LEU A 104 6.99 -9.03 -2.63
N LYS A 105 8.10 -8.45 -3.12
CA LYS A 105 9.44 -9.05 -3.01
C LYS A 105 9.86 -9.17 -1.54
N HIS A 106 9.56 -8.15 -0.73
CA HIS A 106 9.83 -8.18 0.70
C HIS A 106 9.06 -9.30 1.42
N ALA A 107 7.76 -9.44 1.15
CA ALA A 107 6.96 -10.52 1.70
C ALA A 107 7.49 -11.91 1.29
N LYS A 108 7.96 -12.07 0.05
CA LYS A 108 8.60 -13.30 -0.42
C LYS A 108 9.88 -13.63 0.34
N GLN A 109 10.73 -12.63 0.60
CA GLN A 109 11.93 -12.81 1.43
C GLN A 109 11.62 -13.24 2.87
N MET A 110 10.45 -12.84 3.38
CA MET A 110 9.93 -13.29 4.68
C MET A 110 9.30 -14.69 4.65
N GLY A 111 9.44 -15.45 3.57
CA GLY A 111 8.89 -16.80 3.41
C GLY A 111 7.37 -16.84 3.19
N LYS A 112 6.73 -15.71 2.81
CA LYS A 112 5.30 -15.67 2.53
C LYS A 112 5.00 -16.06 1.08
N SER A 113 3.85 -16.66 0.85
CA SER A 113 3.29 -16.80 -0.49
C SER A 113 2.84 -15.44 -1.00
N THR A 114 3.11 -15.16 -2.28
CA THR A 114 2.78 -13.87 -2.91
C THR A 114 2.10 -14.10 -4.25
N ALA A 115 1.17 -13.24 -4.61
CA ALA A 115 0.48 -13.26 -5.91
C ALA A 115 0.21 -11.83 -6.38
N VAL A 116 0.18 -11.65 -7.69
CA VAL A 116 -0.34 -10.46 -8.37
C VAL A 116 -1.49 -10.90 -9.26
N ILE A 117 -2.64 -10.26 -9.08
CA ILE A 117 -3.85 -10.52 -9.86
C ILE A 117 -4.28 -9.17 -10.45
N CYS A 118 -4.59 -9.14 -11.73
CA CYS A 118 -5.02 -7.92 -12.41
C CYS A 118 -6.07 -8.24 -13.49
N THR A 119 -6.86 -7.24 -13.84
CA THR A 119 -7.84 -7.29 -14.93
C THR A 119 -7.24 -6.84 -16.27
N SER A 120 -6.00 -6.35 -16.24
CA SER A 120 -5.19 -6.01 -17.41
C SER A 120 -4.15 -7.08 -17.71
N SER A 121 -3.25 -6.84 -18.67
CA SER A 121 -2.03 -7.64 -18.83
C SER A 121 -1.15 -7.51 -17.57
N ILE A 122 -0.48 -8.60 -17.19
CA ILE A 122 0.46 -8.62 -16.05
C ILE A 122 1.66 -7.68 -16.26
N THR A 123 1.96 -7.35 -17.50
CA THR A 123 3.01 -6.40 -17.89
C THR A 123 2.54 -4.95 -17.86
N HIS A 124 1.24 -4.69 -17.62
CA HIS A 124 0.75 -3.33 -17.45
C HIS A 124 1.42 -2.66 -16.24
N ALA A 125 1.54 -1.33 -16.28
CA ALA A 125 2.35 -0.57 -15.33
C ALA A 125 2.02 -0.85 -13.84
N THR A 126 0.76 -0.96 -13.47
CA THR A 126 0.35 -1.17 -12.08
C THR A 126 0.80 -2.51 -11.52
N PRO A 127 0.52 -3.68 -12.13
CA PRO A 127 1.06 -4.95 -11.67
C PRO A 127 2.59 -5.03 -11.84
N ALA A 128 3.15 -4.50 -12.93
CA ALA A 128 4.59 -4.50 -13.17
C ALA A 128 5.37 -3.76 -12.08
N SER A 129 4.81 -2.72 -11.45
CA SER A 129 5.46 -1.97 -10.37
C SER A 129 5.87 -2.82 -9.18
N PHE A 130 5.25 -3.97 -8.98
CA PHE A 130 5.57 -4.90 -7.88
C PHE A 130 6.67 -5.91 -8.24
N ILE A 131 6.98 -6.09 -9.54
CA ILE A 131 7.87 -7.15 -10.01
C ILE A 131 9.04 -6.67 -10.87
N ALA A 132 8.89 -5.55 -11.59
CA ALA A 132 9.86 -5.01 -12.55
C ALA A 132 10.57 -3.75 -12.05
N ASN A 133 11.67 -3.39 -12.73
CA ASN A 133 12.43 -2.16 -12.48
C ASN A 133 12.87 -1.61 -13.85
N VAL A 134 12.19 -0.61 -14.37
CA VAL A 134 12.50 0.04 -15.66
C VAL A 134 12.25 1.55 -15.60
N LYS A 135 13.01 2.31 -16.37
CA LYS A 135 12.92 3.78 -16.41
C LYS A 135 11.67 4.28 -17.14
N ASN A 136 11.11 3.47 -18.02
CA ASN A 136 9.91 3.82 -18.76
C ASN A 136 9.01 2.59 -18.91
N ARG A 137 7.73 2.74 -18.62
CA ARG A 137 6.70 1.69 -18.68
C ARG A 137 6.47 1.08 -20.07
N GLU A 138 6.93 1.74 -21.12
CA GLU A 138 6.82 1.27 -22.50
C GLU A 138 7.94 0.29 -22.89
N GLN A 139 8.89 0.03 -21.99
CA GLN A 139 9.94 -0.98 -22.15
C GLN A 139 9.42 -2.36 -21.70
#